data_49e9df3efd1cad31ddd38bb0ac29b790
#
_entry.id   49e9df3efd1cad31ddd38bb0ac29b790
#
_cell.length_a   1.000
_cell.length_b   1.000
_cell.length_c   1.000
_cell.angle_alpha   90.00
_cell.angle_beta   90.00
_cell.angle_gamma   90.00
#
_symmetry.space_group_name_H-M   'P 1'
#
loop_
_entity.id
_entity.type
_entity.pdbx_description
1 polymer ?
#
loop_
_entity_poly.entity_id
_entity_poly.type
_entity_poly.pdbx_seq_one_letter_code
_entity_poly.pdbx_strand_id
1 'polypeptide(L)'
;MNSEDSCKSSIERMLKNSQTKVIAPVITLGLLVENSKSGKAVFTDSEVRKAYEAAVRDLKQYLGHDVHIGAKYYDAYGSRMSRYGVLKPVGHLKYELLAPYPKHAKSLRVWIPKKIKKHIEDRLGVVPLLHNPAKRTALAGDRKGFLKLISDQINKTPANFEIFSFAVIKVHLEKFACKIYRDTRTASHDKGVDLSTNFGVVYQVKKLQIYTESEAKRIYGELKLNFDNERLQDGNVILVIDDISKEVKKYLIDMKVQSISKDDMLKLAANFDEPEDRQKVLRIVYDEFRREYSSRIR
;
A
#
# COMPACT_ATOMS: atom_id res chain seq x y z
N MET A 1 25.44 -11.40 -13.73
CA MET A 1 24.91 -10.87 -12.45
C MET A 1 25.36 -11.81 -11.34
N ASN A 2 26.00 -11.31 -10.27
CA ASN A 2 26.43 -12.14 -9.14
C ASN A 2 25.18 -12.79 -8.50
N SER A 3 25.30 -14.03 -7.99
CA SER A 3 24.16 -14.73 -7.38
C SER A 3 23.59 -14.01 -6.15
N GLU A 4 24.40 -13.25 -5.42
CA GLU A 4 23.96 -12.40 -4.31
C GLU A 4 23.12 -11.21 -4.80
N ASP A 5 23.53 -10.57 -5.89
CA ASP A 5 22.79 -9.45 -6.47
C ASP A 5 21.43 -9.90 -7.00
N SER A 6 21.32 -11.13 -7.50
CA SER A 6 20.06 -11.74 -7.89
C SER A 6 19.11 -11.90 -6.70
N CYS A 7 19.62 -12.38 -5.56
CA CYS A 7 18.84 -12.48 -4.32
C CYS A 7 18.36 -11.09 -3.83
N LYS A 8 19.28 -10.10 -3.82
CA LYS A 8 18.96 -8.72 -3.43
C LYS A 8 17.89 -8.11 -4.33
N SER A 9 18.03 -8.26 -5.65
CA SER A 9 17.04 -7.77 -6.63
C SER A 9 15.67 -8.40 -6.44
N SER A 10 15.62 -9.71 -6.13
CA SER A 10 14.36 -10.39 -5.82
C SER A 10 13.69 -9.80 -4.56
N ILE A 11 14.47 -9.54 -3.51
CA ILE A 11 13.97 -8.95 -2.27
C ILE A 11 13.51 -7.51 -2.49
N GLU A 12 14.23 -6.72 -3.28
CA GLU A 12 13.81 -5.35 -3.64
C GLU A 12 12.49 -5.36 -4.44
N ARG A 13 12.31 -6.34 -5.35
CA ARG A 13 11.03 -6.55 -6.04
C ARG A 13 9.92 -6.92 -5.06
N MET A 14 10.19 -7.77 -4.06
CA MET A 14 9.21 -8.08 -3.01
C MET A 14 8.81 -6.83 -2.22
N LEU A 15 9.77 -5.99 -1.84
CA LEU A 15 9.53 -4.73 -1.14
C LEU A 15 8.72 -3.75 -2.01
N LYS A 16 9.07 -3.60 -3.27
CA LYS A 16 8.34 -2.75 -4.23
C LYS A 16 6.89 -3.17 -4.39
N ASN A 17 6.63 -4.48 -4.41
CA ASN A 17 5.29 -5.07 -4.52
C ASN A 17 4.56 -5.16 -3.17
N SER A 18 5.24 -4.89 -2.06
CA SER A 18 4.64 -4.87 -0.72
C SER A 18 4.00 -3.51 -0.50
N GLN A 19 2.68 -3.42 -0.57
CA GLN A 19 1.99 -2.15 -0.31
C GLN A 19 2.27 -1.70 1.13
N THR A 20 1.87 -2.51 2.12
CA THR A 20 1.96 -2.18 3.55
C THR A 20 2.57 -3.29 4.37
N LYS A 21 2.57 -4.50 3.84
CA LYS A 21 2.96 -5.72 4.54
C LYS A 21 4.21 -6.27 3.90
N VAL A 22 5.33 -6.10 4.57
CA VAL A 22 6.65 -6.63 4.14
C VAL A 22 6.76 -8.15 4.38
N ILE A 23 5.67 -8.91 4.12
CA ILE A 23 5.55 -10.33 4.46
C ILE A 23 6.64 -11.16 3.77
N ALA A 24 6.76 -11.05 2.46
CA ALA A 24 7.69 -11.88 1.69
C ALA A 24 9.17 -11.65 2.07
N PRO A 25 9.68 -10.41 2.20
CA PRO A 25 11.02 -10.18 2.74
C PRO A 25 11.23 -10.71 4.15
N VAL A 26 10.21 -10.64 5.01
CA VAL A 26 10.29 -11.15 6.39
C VAL A 26 10.31 -12.68 6.42
N ILE A 27 9.51 -13.36 5.58
CA ILE A 27 9.59 -14.81 5.42
C ILE A 27 11.00 -15.21 4.96
N THR A 28 11.54 -14.52 3.96
CA THR A 28 12.91 -14.79 3.47
C THR A 28 13.93 -14.67 4.61
N LEU A 29 13.85 -13.61 5.41
CA LEU A 29 14.71 -13.43 6.58
C LEU A 29 14.59 -14.59 7.56
N GLY A 30 13.36 -15.01 7.90
CA GLY A 30 13.10 -16.11 8.82
C GLY A 30 13.68 -17.43 8.34
N LEU A 31 13.48 -17.76 7.06
CA LEU A 31 14.05 -18.97 6.44
C LEU A 31 15.58 -18.97 6.48
N LEU A 32 16.21 -17.83 6.21
CA LEU A 32 17.67 -17.69 6.29
C LEU A 32 18.20 -17.84 7.72
N VAL A 33 17.45 -17.36 8.72
CA VAL A 33 17.80 -17.54 10.13
C VAL A 33 17.71 -19.01 10.52
N GLU A 34 16.62 -19.70 10.18
CA GLU A 34 16.44 -21.12 10.48
C GLU A 34 17.44 -22.01 9.75
N ASN A 35 17.68 -21.76 8.46
CA ASN A 35 18.72 -22.47 7.70
C ASN A 35 20.10 -22.29 8.35
N SER A 36 20.47 -21.09 8.76
CA SER A 36 21.76 -20.83 9.39
C SER A 36 21.92 -21.49 10.76
N LYS A 37 20.81 -21.71 11.51
CA LYS A 37 20.82 -22.36 12.83
C LYS A 37 20.89 -23.88 12.74
N SER A 38 20.15 -24.46 11.82
CA SER A 38 19.89 -25.91 11.77
C SER A 38 20.48 -26.61 10.54
N GLY A 39 21.01 -25.88 9.56
CA GLY A 39 21.38 -26.43 8.25
C GLY A 39 20.18 -26.84 7.39
N LYS A 40 18.96 -26.64 7.86
CA LYS A 40 17.75 -27.12 7.20
C LYS A 40 17.48 -26.35 5.90
N ALA A 41 17.32 -27.09 4.81
CA ALA A 41 17.01 -26.52 3.48
C ALA A 41 15.55 -26.79 3.06
N VAL A 42 14.90 -27.81 3.59
CA VAL A 42 13.51 -28.18 3.26
C VAL A 42 12.58 -27.84 4.43
N PHE A 43 11.51 -27.13 4.14
CA PHE A 43 10.54 -26.62 5.10
C PHE A 43 9.12 -27.07 4.71
N THR A 44 8.31 -27.46 5.69
CA THR A 44 6.86 -27.56 5.54
C THR A 44 6.25 -26.16 5.58
N ASP A 45 5.01 -25.98 5.08
CA ASP A 45 4.31 -24.69 5.14
C ASP A 45 4.16 -24.18 6.59
N SER A 46 3.91 -25.06 7.53
CA SER A 46 3.89 -24.74 8.98
C SER A 46 5.24 -24.21 9.50
N GLU A 47 6.35 -24.76 9.03
CA GLU A 47 7.69 -24.29 9.42
C GLU A 47 8.04 -22.96 8.74
N VAL A 48 7.63 -22.74 7.50
CA VAL A 48 7.73 -21.42 6.84
C VAL A 48 6.99 -20.37 7.67
N ARG A 49 5.81 -20.71 8.17
CA ARG A 49 5.03 -19.83 9.03
C ARG A 49 5.75 -19.54 10.36
N LYS A 50 6.27 -20.57 11.04
CA LYS A 50 7.01 -20.41 12.30
C LYS A 50 8.25 -19.54 12.11
N ALA A 51 8.99 -19.72 11.00
CA ALA A 51 10.15 -18.92 10.65
C ALA A 51 9.76 -17.44 10.45
N TYR A 52 8.62 -17.19 9.77
CA TYR A 52 8.07 -15.86 9.62
C TYR A 52 7.74 -15.21 10.97
N GLU A 53 6.99 -15.90 11.83
CA GLU A 53 6.59 -15.38 13.14
C GLU A 53 7.79 -15.08 14.04
N ALA A 54 8.84 -15.89 13.97
CA ALA A 54 10.09 -15.61 14.67
C ALA A 54 10.79 -14.35 14.14
N ALA A 55 10.92 -14.25 12.82
CA ALA A 55 11.53 -13.08 12.17
C ALA A 55 10.77 -11.78 12.44
N VAL A 56 9.43 -11.84 12.56
CA VAL A 56 8.63 -10.68 12.97
C VAL A 56 8.98 -10.20 14.37
N ARG A 57 9.14 -11.11 15.33
CA ARG A 57 9.53 -10.74 16.71
C ARG A 57 10.92 -10.09 16.74
N ASP A 58 11.88 -10.66 16.02
CA ASP A 58 13.24 -10.11 15.93
C ASP A 58 13.26 -8.74 15.25
N LEU A 59 12.48 -8.58 14.16
CA LEU A 59 12.33 -7.29 13.48
C LEU A 59 11.67 -6.24 14.36
N LYS A 60 10.64 -6.60 15.14
CA LYS A 60 10.01 -5.68 16.09
C LYS A 60 11.04 -5.10 17.06
N GLN A 61 11.89 -5.94 17.61
CA GLN A 61 12.96 -5.50 18.48
C GLN A 61 13.97 -4.59 17.75
N TYR A 62 14.35 -4.93 16.52
CA TYR A 62 15.28 -4.15 15.72
C TYR A 62 14.71 -2.79 15.28
N LEU A 63 13.43 -2.73 14.92
CA LEU A 63 12.77 -1.52 14.44
C LEU A 63 12.25 -0.63 15.57
N GLY A 64 12.10 -1.17 16.80
CA GLY A 64 11.48 -0.47 17.92
C GLY A 64 9.96 -0.31 17.82
N HIS A 65 9.32 -0.92 16.83
CA HIS A 65 7.86 -0.89 16.65
C HIS A 65 7.35 -2.18 15.97
N ASP A 66 6.05 -2.42 16.07
CA ASP A 66 5.43 -3.58 15.42
C ASP A 66 5.47 -3.48 13.90
N VAL A 67 5.93 -4.54 13.24
CA VAL A 67 5.68 -4.76 11.82
C VAL A 67 4.24 -5.24 11.69
N HIS A 68 3.42 -4.55 10.89
CA HIS A 68 2.03 -4.94 10.72
C HIS A 68 1.93 -6.32 10.05
N ILE A 69 1.50 -7.29 10.82
CA ILE A 69 1.17 -8.63 10.36
C ILE A 69 -0.30 -8.62 10.01
N GLY A 70 -0.62 -8.60 8.74
CA GLY A 70 -2.00 -8.76 8.31
C GLY A 70 -2.51 -10.14 8.68
N ALA A 71 -3.42 -10.18 9.64
CA ALA A 71 -3.64 -11.31 10.53
C ALA A 71 -4.36 -12.53 9.99
N LYS A 72 -4.80 -12.70 8.77
CA LYS A 72 -5.71 -13.81 8.45
C LYS A 72 -5.55 -14.54 7.11
N TYR A 73 -4.55 -14.27 6.30
CA TYR A 73 -4.43 -14.91 4.96
C TYR A 73 -3.17 -15.75 4.87
N TYR A 74 -3.14 -16.81 5.66
CA TYR A 74 -1.94 -17.59 5.95
C TYR A 74 -1.75 -18.85 5.12
N ASP A 75 -2.66 -19.15 4.21
CA ASP A 75 -2.74 -20.48 3.61
C ASP A 75 -1.82 -20.72 2.41
N ALA A 76 -0.85 -19.84 2.15
CA ALA A 76 -0.01 -19.99 0.98
C ALA A 76 1.39 -19.36 1.10
N TYR A 77 2.01 -19.41 2.27
CA TYR A 77 3.36 -18.84 2.44
C TYR A 77 4.38 -19.49 1.52
N GLY A 78 4.44 -20.79 1.50
CA GLY A 78 5.37 -21.55 0.65
C GLY A 78 5.15 -21.28 -0.83
N SER A 79 3.90 -21.34 -1.31
CA SER A 79 3.58 -21.06 -2.70
C SER A 79 3.85 -19.61 -3.10
N ARG A 80 3.63 -18.65 -2.21
CA ARG A 80 3.99 -17.24 -2.42
C ARG A 80 5.49 -17.07 -2.60
N MET A 81 6.29 -17.72 -1.74
CA MET A 81 7.75 -17.65 -1.81
C MET A 81 8.31 -18.34 -3.03
N SER A 82 7.63 -19.35 -3.55
CA SER A 82 7.97 -19.99 -4.81
C SER A 82 7.81 -19.04 -6.01
N ARG A 83 6.76 -18.22 -6.02
CA ARG A 83 6.57 -17.18 -7.05
C ARG A 83 7.67 -16.11 -7.04
N TYR A 84 8.29 -15.88 -5.91
CA TYR A 84 9.42 -14.96 -5.79
C TYR A 84 10.79 -15.62 -6.05
N GLY A 85 10.83 -16.93 -6.28
CA GLY A 85 12.08 -17.66 -6.51
C GLY A 85 12.95 -17.78 -5.26
N VAL A 86 12.34 -17.85 -4.09
CA VAL A 86 13.03 -18.13 -2.81
C VAL A 86 12.94 -19.59 -2.44
N LEU A 87 11.77 -20.18 -2.64
CA LEU A 87 11.49 -21.59 -2.39
C LEU A 87 11.15 -22.32 -3.69
N LYS A 88 11.40 -23.64 -3.71
CA LYS A 88 10.98 -24.56 -4.76
C LYS A 88 10.07 -25.63 -4.14
N PRO A 89 8.90 -25.92 -4.71
CA PRO A 89 8.07 -27.05 -4.26
C PRO A 89 8.82 -28.37 -4.47
N VAL A 90 8.89 -29.22 -3.45
CA VAL A 90 9.53 -30.54 -3.51
C VAL A 90 8.60 -31.67 -3.05
N GLY A 91 7.34 -31.35 -2.74
CA GLY A 91 6.30 -32.29 -2.32
C GLY A 91 5.06 -31.57 -1.83
N HIS A 92 4.07 -32.32 -1.35
CA HIS A 92 2.85 -31.75 -0.79
C HIS A 92 3.19 -30.87 0.43
N LEU A 93 2.92 -29.56 0.34
CA LEU A 93 3.22 -28.56 1.37
C LEU A 93 4.67 -28.59 1.88
N LYS A 94 5.62 -29.05 1.04
CA LYS A 94 7.06 -29.06 1.32
C LYS A 94 7.81 -28.23 0.29
N TYR A 95 8.74 -27.42 0.76
CA TYR A 95 9.44 -26.41 -0.03
C TYR A 95 10.94 -26.43 0.30
N GLU A 96 11.77 -26.40 -0.71
CA GLU A 96 13.21 -26.31 -0.60
C GLU A 96 13.69 -24.88 -0.80
N LEU A 97 14.56 -24.39 0.08
CA LEU A 97 15.21 -23.09 -0.03
C LEU A 97 16.24 -23.14 -1.15
N LEU A 98 16.09 -22.28 -2.16
CA LEU A 98 16.95 -22.29 -3.34
C LEU A 98 18.41 -21.94 -3.00
N ALA A 99 19.32 -22.64 -3.60
CA ALA A 99 20.76 -22.62 -3.32
C ALA A 99 21.44 -21.23 -3.22
N PRO A 100 21.08 -20.19 -3.99
CA PRO A 100 21.66 -18.87 -3.81
C PRO A 100 21.44 -18.26 -2.43
N TYR A 101 20.29 -18.53 -1.80
CA TYR A 101 19.94 -17.94 -0.52
C TYR A 101 20.76 -18.46 0.66
N PRO A 102 20.91 -19.78 0.89
CA PRO A 102 21.81 -20.31 1.93
C PRO A 102 23.25 -19.84 1.75
N LYS A 103 23.74 -19.82 0.50
CA LYS A 103 25.12 -19.41 0.19
C LYS A 103 25.43 -17.98 0.66
N HIS A 104 24.45 -17.09 0.57
CA HIS A 104 24.59 -15.68 0.92
C HIS A 104 23.84 -15.32 2.22
N ALA A 105 23.44 -16.32 3.02
CA ALA A 105 22.64 -16.11 4.23
C ALA A 105 23.24 -15.08 5.20
N LYS A 106 24.56 -15.11 5.41
CA LYS A 106 25.24 -14.20 6.35
C LYS A 106 25.07 -12.73 5.94
N SER A 107 25.32 -12.39 4.69
CA SER A 107 25.16 -11.01 4.16
C SER A 107 23.71 -10.59 4.08
N LEU A 108 22.82 -11.47 3.58
CA LEU A 108 21.39 -11.18 3.42
C LEU A 108 20.69 -10.95 4.77
N ARG A 109 21.02 -11.70 5.82
CA ARG A 109 20.48 -11.52 7.16
C ARG A 109 20.78 -10.15 7.77
N VAL A 110 21.90 -9.54 7.42
CA VAL A 110 22.25 -8.17 7.83
C VAL A 110 21.59 -7.13 6.92
N TRP A 111 21.49 -7.43 5.64
CA TRP A 111 21.02 -6.49 4.64
C TRP A 111 19.48 -6.35 4.60
N ILE A 112 18.74 -7.47 4.73
CA ILE A 112 17.26 -7.47 4.67
C ILE A 112 16.63 -6.57 5.74
N PRO A 113 16.97 -6.67 7.05
CA PRO A 113 16.41 -5.78 8.07
C PRO A 113 16.64 -4.29 7.78
N LYS A 114 17.84 -3.94 7.28
CA LYS A 114 18.15 -2.55 6.92
C LYS A 114 17.28 -2.05 5.76
N LYS A 115 17.04 -2.90 4.76
CA LYS A 115 16.16 -2.56 3.61
C LYS A 115 14.71 -2.46 4.03
N ILE A 116 14.23 -3.37 4.88
CA ILE A 116 12.87 -3.31 5.45
C ILE A 116 12.71 -2.01 6.25
N LYS A 117 13.67 -1.69 7.12
CA LYS A 117 13.66 -0.44 7.90
C LYS A 117 13.54 0.77 6.99
N LYS A 118 14.44 0.91 6.03
CA LYS A 118 14.41 2.01 5.06
C LYS A 118 13.08 2.08 4.31
N HIS A 119 12.56 0.94 3.84
CA HIS A 119 11.30 0.87 3.12
C HIS A 119 10.11 1.35 3.98
N ILE A 120 10.11 1.01 5.28
CA ILE A 120 9.08 1.47 6.22
C ILE A 120 9.27 2.96 6.50
N GLU A 121 10.49 3.42 6.77
CA GLU A 121 10.80 4.83 7.02
C GLU A 121 10.44 5.72 5.82
N ASP A 122 10.74 5.29 4.60
CA ASP A 122 10.37 6.00 3.38
C ASP A 122 8.84 6.12 3.23
N ARG A 123 8.09 5.13 3.68
CA ARG A 123 6.62 5.13 3.67
C ARG A 123 6.01 5.90 4.84
N LEU A 124 6.63 5.82 6.00
CA LEU A 124 6.24 6.59 7.18
C LEU A 124 6.70 8.05 7.11
N GLY A 125 7.39 8.47 6.07
CA GLY A 125 8.08 9.74 5.97
C GLY A 125 7.28 10.98 6.39
N VAL A 126 5.95 10.93 6.27
CA VAL A 126 5.06 11.99 6.73
C VAL A 126 4.61 11.80 8.19
N VAL A 127 4.61 10.56 8.70
CA VAL A 127 4.05 10.23 10.02
C VAL A 127 4.83 10.90 11.17
N PRO A 128 6.17 10.90 11.21
CA PRO A 128 6.92 11.61 12.25
C PRO A 128 6.64 13.11 12.28
N LEU A 129 6.41 13.73 11.12
CA LEU A 129 6.01 15.12 11.01
C LEU A 129 4.62 15.35 11.60
N LEU A 130 3.68 14.48 11.26
CA LEU A 130 2.27 14.59 11.66
C LEU A 130 1.98 14.03 13.06
N HIS A 131 2.90 13.29 13.67
CA HIS A 131 2.74 12.76 15.03
C HIS A 131 2.61 13.86 16.07
N ASN A 132 3.37 14.96 15.93
CA ASN A 132 3.34 16.09 16.85
C ASN A 132 2.13 17.01 16.57
N PRO A 133 1.18 17.16 17.52
CA PRO A 133 0.01 18.01 17.33
C PRO A 133 0.34 19.48 17.01
N ALA A 134 1.35 20.05 17.69
CA ALA A 134 1.76 21.43 17.46
C ALA A 134 2.30 21.63 16.02
N LYS A 135 3.09 20.68 15.51
CA LYS A 135 3.56 20.71 14.12
C LYS A 135 2.40 20.59 13.12
N ARG A 136 1.39 19.74 13.40
CA ARG A 136 0.20 19.66 12.56
C ARG A 136 -0.57 20.97 12.52
N THR A 137 -0.78 21.60 13.69
CA THR A 137 -1.46 22.89 13.77
C THR A 137 -0.69 23.98 13.03
N ALA A 138 0.61 24.06 13.22
CA ALA A 138 1.46 25.04 12.50
C ALA A 138 1.38 24.83 10.97
N LEU A 139 1.44 23.56 10.51
CA LEU A 139 1.35 23.23 9.10
C LEU A 139 -0.05 23.50 8.52
N ALA A 140 -1.10 23.28 9.30
CA ALA A 140 -2.46 23.63 8.90
C ALA A 140 -2.66 25.16 8.77
N GLY A 141 -1.99 25.96 9.61
CA GLY A 141 -1.96 27.42 9.51
C GLY A 141 -1.19 27.92 8.27
N ASP A 142 -0.17 27.20 7.84
CA ASP A 142 0.61 27.51 6.64
C ASP A 142 -0.01 26.85 5.39
N ARG A 143 -0.88 27.59 4.68
CA ARG A 143 -1.54 27.10 3.45
C ARG A 143 -0.53 26.64 2.39
N LYS A 144 0.57 27.36 2.20
CA LYS A 144 1.59 27.00 1.19
C LYS A 144 2.33 25.73 1.59
N GLY A 145 2.73 25.62 2.85
CA GLY A 145 3.37 24.42 3.40
C GLY A 145 2.45 23.21 3.36
N PHE A 146 1.17 23.39 3.66
CA PHE A 146 0.16 22.32 3.54
C PHE A 146 0.04 21.79 2.10
N LEU A 147 -0.16 22.68 1.11
CA LEU A 147 -0.29 22.29 -0.29
C LEU A 147 1.00 21.65 -0.82
N LYS A 148 2.16 22.19 -0.43
CA LYS A 148 3.44 21.60 -0.76
C LYS A 148 3.56 20.18 -0.18
N LEU A 149 3.20 19.98 1.08
CA LEU A 149 3.21 18.64 1.69
C LEU A 149 2.35 17.66 0.91
N ILE A 150 1.09 18.00 0.57
CA ILE A 150 0.21 17.13 -0.18
C ILE A 150 0.82 16.80 -1.54
N SER A 151 1.26 17.82 -2.29
CA SER A 151 1.87 17.64 -3.62
C SER A 151 3.11 16.74 -3.57
N ASP A 152 3.99 16.94 -2.59
CA ASP A 152 5.23 16.17 -2.43
C ASP A 152 4.96 14.72 -2.01
N GLN A 153 3.89 14.46 -1.27
CA GLN A 153 3.63 13.15 -0.67
C GLN A 153 2.67 12.29 -1.50
N ILE A 154 1.67 12.89 -2.14
CA ILE A 154 0.63 12.14 -2.85
C ILE A 154 1.20 11.22 -3.93
N ASN A 155 2.33 11.57 -4.52
CA ASN A 155 2.97 10.83 -5.60
C ASN A 155 4.01 9.80 -5.16
N LYS A 156 4.41 9.75 -3.89
CA LYS A 156 5.53 8.90 -3.47
C LYS A 156 5.28 7.41 -3.63
N THR A 157 4.11 6.96 -3.25
CA THR A 157 3.73 5.54 -3.33
C THR A 157 2.24 5.40 -3.67
N PRO A 158 1.76 4.24 -4.15
CA PRO A 158 0.33 4.00 -4.30
C PRO A 158 -0.46 4.18 -3.01
N ALA A 159 0.09 3.73 -1.86
CA ALA A 159 -0.55 3.91 -0.56
C ALA A 159 -0.65 5.39 -0.16
N ASN A 160 0.39 6.19 -0.44
CA ASN A 160 0.30 7.64 -0.24
C ASN A 160 -0.80 8.24 -1.11
N PHE A 161 -0.85 7.88 -2.40
CA PHE A 161 -1.89 8.37 -3.31
C PHE A 161 -3.29 8.08 -2.76
N GLU A 162 -3.55 6.84 -2.34
CA GLU A 162 -4.83 6.41 -1.78
C GLU A 162 -5.17 7.16 -0.47
N ILE A 163 -4.25 7.23 0.50
CA ILE A 163 -4.48 7.85 1.81
C ILE A 163 -4.70 9.36 1.69
N PHE A 164 -3.87 10.06 0.89
CA PHE A 164 -4.03 11.50 0.70
C PHE A 164 -5.30 11.83 -0.09
N SER A 165 -5.62 11.05 -1.13
CA SER A 165 -6.88 11.18 -1.86
C SER A 165 -8.09 10.99 -0.95
N PHE A 166 -8.09 9.93 -0.15
CA PHE A 166 -9.14 9.69 0.83
C PHE A 166 -9.30 10.87 1.79
N ALA A 167 -8.22 11.38 2.37
CA ALA A 167 -8.28 12.47 3.34
C ALA A 167 -8.86 13.76 2.74
N VAL A 168 -8.42 14.11 1.52
CA VAL A 168 -8.90 15.31 0.83
C VAL A 168 -10.38 15.17 0.44
N ILE A 169 -10.76 14.03 -0.19
CA ILE A 169 -12.14 13.77 -0.58
C ILE A 169 -13.05 13.77 0.68
N LYS A 170 -12.61 13.13 1.76
CA LYS A 170 -13.38 13.04 3.00
C LYS A 170 -13.70 14.41 3.57
N VAL A 171 -12.71 15.28 3.74
CA VAL A 171 -12.94 16.62 4.28
C VAL A 171 -13.80 17.46 3.33
N HIS A 172 -13.63 17.32 2.01
CA HIS A 172 -14.48 17.98 1.05
C HIS A 172 -15.94 17.52 1.15
N LEU A 173 -16.18 16.22 1.19
CA LEU A 173 -17.53 15.65 1.22
C LEU A 173 -18.25 15.89 2.54
N GLU A 174 -17.52 15.97 3.66
CA GLU A 174 -18.10 16.28 4.98
C GLU A 174 -18.80 17.65 5.00
N LYS A 175 -18.38 18.61 4.15
CA LYS A 175 -19.06 19.90 3.98
C LYS A 175 -20.50 19.76 3.44
N PHE A 176 -20.79 18.64 2.79
CA PHE A 176 -22.10 18.31 2.21
C PHE A 176 -22.82 17.20 2.99
N ALA A 177 -22.48 17.02 4.26
CA ALA A 177 -23.03 15.96 5.13
C ALA A 177 -22.85 14.52 4.57
N CYS A 178 -21.93 14.33 3.62
CA CYS A 178 -21.60 13.04 3.04
C CYS A 178 -20.50 12.35 3.86
N LYS A 179 -20.79 11.15 4.36
CA LYS A 179 -19.80 10.30 5.04
C LYS A 179 -19.13 9.39 4.03
N ILE A 180 -17.80 9.30 4.11
CA ILE A 180 -17.00 8.40 3.29
C ILE A 180 -16.15 7.50 4.19
N TYR A 181 -16.01 6.26 3.77
CA TYR A 181 -15.28 5.21 4.47
C TYR A 181 -14.22 4.63 3.55
N ARG A 182 -13.02 4.40 4.09
CA ARG A 182 -11.94 3.70 3.40
C ARG A 182 -11.97 2.23 3.78
N ASP A 183 -12.05 1.35 2.78
CA ASP A 183 -11.86 -0.08 3.03
C ASP A 183 -10.36 -0.41 3.09
N THR A 184 -9.92 -0.95 4.20
CA THR A 184 -8.54 -1.39 4.43
C THR A 184 -8.40 -2.90 4.37
N ARG A 185 -9.50 -3.60 4.10
CA ARG A 185 -9.47 -5.05 3.90
C ARG A 185 -8.80 -5.35 2.57
N THR A 186 -7.64 -5.95 2.62
CA THR A 186 -6.93 -6.48 1.44
C THR A 186 -7.43 -7.89 1.08
N ALA A 187 -8.73 -8.11 1.19
CA ALA A 187 -9.33 -9.38 0.78
C ALA A 187 -9.35 -9.45 -0.75
N SER A 188 -8.99 -10.60 -1.29
CA SER A 188 -9.09 -10.89 -2.73
C SER A 188 -10.52 -10.84 -3.27
N HIS A 189 -11.49 -10.48 -2.44
CA HIS A 189 -12.92 -10.47 -2.73
C HIS A 189 -13.60 -9.11 -2.49
N ASP A 190 -12.86 -8.03 -2.20
CA ASP A 190 -13.45 -6.70 -1.96
C ASP A 190 -13.87 -5.96 -3.25
N LYS A 191 -13.82 -6.66 -4.40
CA LYS A 191 -14.21 -6.17 -5.72
C LYS A 191 -13.61 -4.80 -6.09
N GLY A 192 -12.46 -4.44 -5.48
CA GLY A 192 -11.71 -3.22 -5.81
C GLY A 192 -12.37 -1.91 -5.36
N VAL A 193 -13.27 -1.94 -4.37
CA VAL A 193 -13.80 -0.72 -3.74
C VAL A 193 -12.79 -0.23 -2.71
N ASP A 194 -12.15 0.91 -2.99
CA ASP A 194 -11.21 1.52 -2.04
C ASP A 194 -11.93 2.45 -1.07
N LEU A 195 -12.91 3.22 -1.58
CA LEU A 195 -13.71 4.14 -0.76
C LEU A 195 -15.20 4.01 -1.08
N SER A 196 -16.05 4.11 -0.07
CA SER A 196 -17.51 4.09 -0.21
C SER A 196 -18.19 5.21 0.58
N THR A 197 -19.33 5.71 0.08
CA THR A 197 -20.11 6.74 0.76
C THR A 197 -21.42 6.20 1.28
N ASN A 198 -22.03 6.94 2.22
CA ASN A 198 -23.37 6.65 2.72
C ASN A 198 -24.49 6.92 1.67
N PHE A 199 -24.15 7.51 0.53
CA PHE A 199 -25.07 7.76 -0.59
C PHE A 199 -24.89 6.76 -1.75
N GLY A 200 -24.17 5.67 -1.55
CA GLY A 200 -23.99 4.62 -2.56
C GLY A 200 -22.91 4.89 -3.61
N VAL A 201 -22.32 6.09 -3.62
CA VAL A 201 -21.18 6.39 -4.49
C VAL A 201 -19.94 5.68 -3.99
N VAL A 202 -19.20 5.07 -4.90
CA VAL A 202 -17.95 4.37 -4.62
C VAL A 202 -16.80 4.98 -5.42
N TYR A 203 -15.60 4.91 -4.83
CA TYR A 203 -14.38 5.38 -5.48
C TYR A 203 -13.41 4.22 -5.62
N GLN A 204 -12.84 4.10 -6.81
CA GLN A 204 -11.68 3.25 -7.04
C GLN A 204 -10.46 4.14 -7.22
N VAL A 205 -9.44 3.93 -6.38
CA VAL A 205 -8.21 4.74 -6.38
C VAL A 205 -7.09 3.97 -7.05
N LYS A 206 -6.61 4.47 -8.19
CA LYS A 206 -5.53 3.84 -8.95
C LYS A 206 -4.42 4.84 -9.22
N LYS A 207 -3.24 4.61 -8.67
CA LYS A 207 -2.06 5.41 -9.02
C LYS A 207 -1.52 4.98 -10.39
N LEU A 208 -2.17 5.42 -11.43
CA LEU A 208 -1.79 5.17 -12.82
C LEU A 208 -2.14 6.39 -13.69
N GLN A 209 -1.54 6.43 -14.86
CA GLN A 209 -1.77 7.45 -15.88
C GLN A 209 -2.47 6.80 -17.07
N ILE A 210 -3.45 7.49 -17.65
CA ILE A 210 -4.27 6.99 -18.75
C ILE A 210 -4.32 8.04 -19.85
N TYR A 211 -3.71 7.74 -20.99
CA TYR A 211 -3.61 8.67 -22.09
C TYR A 211 -4.28 8.16 -23.38
N THR A 212 -4.61 6.88 -23.45
CA THR A 212 -5.18 6.24 -24.64
C THR A 212 -6.57 5.65 -24.39
N GLU A 213 -7.39 5.60 -25.42
CA GLU A 213 -8.71 4.98 -25.36
C GLU A 213 -8.62 3.47 -25.06
N SER A 214 -7.58 2.79 -25.53
CA SER A 214 -7.34 1.38 -25.23
C SER A 214 -7.15 1.13 -23.73
N GLU A 215 -6.38 1.99 -23.06
CA GLU A 215 -6.22 1.93 -21.60
C GLU A 215 -7.54 2.22 -20.88
N ALA A 216 -8.32 3.19 -21.36
CA ALA A 216 -9.62 3.50 -20.83
C ALA A 216 -10.59 2.32 -20.94
N LYS A 217 -10.63 1.65 -22.12
CA LYS A 217 -11.43 0.44 -22.34
C LYS A 217 -11.05 -0.69 -21.39
N ARG A 218 -9.74 -0.91 -21.20
CA ARG A 218 -9.25 -1.92 -20.24
C ARG A 218 -9.73 -1.63 -18.83
N ILE A 219 -9.58 -0.37 -18.36
CA ILE A 219 -10.01 0.03 -17.02
C ILE A 219 -11.53 -0.07 -16.87
N TYR A 220 -12.28 0.37 -17.87
CA TYR A 220 -13.74 0.22 -17.86
C TYR A 220 -14.15 -1.25 -17.82
N GLY A 221 -13.43 -2.13 -18.51
CA GLY A 221 -13.63 -3.58 -18.43
C GLY A 221 -13.37 -4.12 -17.01
N GLU A 222 -12.33 -3.65 -16.33
CA GLU A 222 -12.07 -3.99 -14.92
C GLU A 222 -13.20 -3.49 -13.99
N LEU A 223 -13.70 -2.25 -14.22
CA LEU A 223 -14.83 -1.72 -13.45
C LEU A 223 -16.09 -2.58 -13.62
N LYS A 224 -16.39 -3.03 -14.85
CA LYS A 224 -17.52 -3.94 -15.14
C LYS A 224 -17.42 -5.30 -14.43
N LEU A 225 -16.21 -5.79 -14.18
CA LEU A 225 -16.00 -7.03 -13.44
C LEU A 225 -16.19 -6.84 -11.94
N ASN A 226 -15.92 -5.63 -11.44
CA ASN A 226 -15.92 -5.31 -10.02
C ASN A 226 -17.24 -4.74 -9.52
N PHE A 227 -17.99 -4.05 -10.37
CA PHE A 227 -19.22 -3.36 -10.01
C PHE A 227 -20.42 -3.87 -10.82
N ASP A 228 -21.60 -3.82 -10.23
CA ASP A 228 -22.84 -4.11 -10.94
C ASP A 228 -23.14 -3.05 -12.03
N ASN A 229 -23.86 -3.47 -13.06
CA ASN A 229 -24.17 -2.60 -14.19
C ASN A 229 -25.04 -1.40 -13.80
N GLU A 230 -25.96 -1.57 -12.87
CA GLU A 230 -26.86 -0.51 -12.40
C GLU A 230 -26.04 0.62 -11.79
N ARG A 231 -25.12 0.31 -10.88
CA ARG A 231 -24.23 1.30 -10.26
C ARG A 231 -23.37 2.07 -11.26
N LEU A 232 -22.87 1.36 -12.30
CA LEU A 232 -22.10 2.00 -13.37
C LEU A 232 -22.97 2.93 -14.22
N GLN A 233 -24.19 2.48 -14.60
CA GLN A 233 -25.11 3.26 -15.41
C GLN A 233 -25.63 4.51 -14.68
N ASP A 234 -25.78 4.43 -13.37
CA ASP A 234 -26.19 5.56 -12.53
C ASP A 234 -25.05 6.58 -12.30
N GLY A 235 -23.84 6.30 -12.77
CA GLY A 235 -22.68 7.17 -12.54
C GLY A 235 -22.18 7.18 -11.09
N ASN A 236 -22.49 6.14 -10.33
CA ASN A 236 -22.13 6.01 -8.91
C ASN A 236 -20.71 5.44 -8.69
N VAL A 237 -19.91 5.33 -9.76
CA VAL A 237 -18.52 4.90 -9.70
C VAL A 237 -17.62 6.05 -10.14
N ILE A 238 -16.70 6.45 -9.26
CA ILE A 238 -15.73 7.51 -9.50
C ILE A 238 -14.32 6.90 -9.50
N LEU A 239 -13.57 7.17 -10.55
CA LEU A 239 -12.18 6.75 -10.68
C LEU A 239 -11.25 7.87 -10.19
N VAL A 240 -10.44 7.61 -9.16
CA VAL A 240 -9.38 8.53 -8.69
C VAL A 240 -8.05 8.05 -9.27
N ILE A 241 -7.39 8.89 -10.06
CA ILE A 241 -6.19 8.51 -10.81
C ILE A 241 -5.09 9.58 -10.76
N ASP A 242 -3.86 9.19 -11.08
CA ASP A 242 -2.71 10.11 -11.08
C ASP A 242 -2.86 11.15 -12.20
N ASP A 243 -3.05 10.69 -13.44
CA ASP A 243 -3.23 11.60 -14.59
C ASP A 243 -4.12 10.99 -15.68
N ILE A 244 -4.76 11.84 -16.49
CA ILE A 244 -5.70 11.45 -17.55
C ILE A 244 -5.72 12.50 -18.67
N SER A 245 -5.67 12.04 -19.94
CA SER A 245 -5.87 12.94 -21.07
C SER A 245 -7.32 13.43 -21.16
N LYS A 246 -7.52 14.57 -21.81
CA LYS A 246 -8.88 15.15 -22.00
C LYS A 246 -9.79 14.21 -22.80
N GLU A 247 -9.24 13.56 -23.81
CA GLU A 247 -9.94 12.63 -24.69
C GLU A 247 -10.43 11.41 -23.91
N VAL A 248 -9.54 10.86 -23.09
CA VAL A 248 -9.87 9.71 -22.24
C VAL A 248 -10.89 10.09 -21.15
N LYS A 249 -10.74 11.27 -20.56
CA LYS A 249 -11.72 11.79 -19.59
C LYS A 249 -13.12 11.89 -20.22
N LYS A 250 -13.22 12.41 -21.45
CA LYS A 250 -14.47 12.48 -22.19
C LYS A 250 -15.05 11.08 -22.46
N TYR A 251 -14.22 10.15 -22.95
CA TYR A 251 -14.63 8.76 -23.15
C TYR A 251 -15.22 8.12 -21.88
N LEU A 252 -14.57 8.28 -20.73
CA LEU A 252 -15.08 7.75 -19.46
C LEU A 252 -16.41 8.40 -19.04
N ILE A 253 -16.58 9.71 -19.26
CA ILE A 253 -17.84 10.42 -19.01
C ILE A 253 -18.98 9.86 -19.88
N ASP A 254 -18.72 9.61 -21.17
CA ASP A 254 -19.69 8.99 -22.08
C ASP A 254 -20.11 7.59 -21.58
N MET A 255 -19.20 6.89 -20.90
CA MET A 255 -19.44 5.59 -20.24
C MET A 255 -19.98 5.71 -18.82
N LYS A 256 -20.44 6.92 -18.39
CA LYS A 256 -20.97 7.22 -17.05
C LYS A 256 -19.98 7.04 -15.90
N VAL A 257 -18.68 6.99 -16.17
CA VAL A 257 -17.65 6.96 -15.15
C VAL A 257 -17.01 8.33 -15.01
N GLN A 258 -17.16 8.94 -13.85
CA GLN A 258 -16.45 10.17 -13.54
C GLN A 258 -15.01 9.90 -13.10
N SER A 259 -14.13 10.85 -13.29
CA SER A 259 -12.74 10.73 -12.85
C SER A 259 -12.26 11.99 -12.12
N ILE A 260 -11.46 11.77 -11.10
CA ILE A 260 -10.75 12.80 -10.32
C ILE A 260 -9.26 12.54 -10.50
N SER A 261 -8.57 13.46 -11.15
CA SER A 261 -7.13 13.39 -11.31
C SER A 261 -6.40 13.91 -10.06
N LYS A 262 -5.09 13.65 -9.97
CA LYS A 262 -4.25 14.27 -8.95
C LYS A 262 -4.36 15.80 -8.95
N ASP A 263 -4.39 16.42 -10.12
CA ASP A 263 -4.53 17.88 -10.24
C ASP A 263 -5.89 18.36 -9.71
N ASP A 264 -6.97 17.61 -9.96
CA ASP A 264 -8.27 17.89 -9.37
C ASP A 264 -8.23 17.74 -7.84
N MET A 265 -7.52 16.75 -7.32
CA MET A 265 -7.29 16.58 -5.88
C MET A 265 -6.51 17.74 -5.26
N LEU A 266 -5.48 18.23 -5.94
CA LEU A 266 -4.72 19.41 -5.48
C LEU A 266 -5.56 20.69 -5.49
N LYS A 267 -6.44 20.85 -6.50
CA LYS A 267 -7.43 21.95 -6.53
C LYS A 267 -8.42 21.85 -5.37
N LEU A 268 -8.94 20.65 -5.08
CA LEU A 268 -9.81 20.43 -3.91
C LEU A 268 -9.09 20.80 -2.62
N ALA A 269 -7.84 20.38 -2.45
CA ALA A 269 -7.03 20.73 -1.29
C ALA A 269 -6.75 22.24 -1.19
N ALA A 270 -6.59 22.92 -2.34
CA ALA A 270 -6.40 24.37 -2.39
C ALA A 270 -7.65 25.16 -1.97
N ASN A 271 -8.84 24.57 -2.06
CA ASN A 271 -10.10 25.19 -1.63
C ASN A 271 -10.38 25.02 -0.11
N PHE A 272 -9.43 24.47 0.65
CA PHE A 272 -9.52 24.46 2.11
C PHE A 272 -8.98 25.78 2.66
N ASP A 273 -9.80 26.82 2.68
CA ASP A 273 -9.41 28.15 3.13
C ASP A 273 -9.23 28.21 4.65
N GLU A 274 -10.00 27.40 5.40
CA GLU A 274 -9.93 27.34 6.85
C GLU A 274 -8.82 26.42 7.35
N PRO A 275 -8.00 26.85 8.33
CA PRO A 275 -6.98 26.01 8.96
C PRO A 275 -7.54 24.72 9.55
N GLU A 276 -8.77 24.74 10.03
CA GLU A 276 -9.49 23.60 10.62
C GLU A 276 -9.68 22.48 9.62
N ASP A 277 -10.04 22.78 8.37
CA ASP A 277 -10.20 21.79 7.32
C ASP A 277 -8.85 21.16 6.97
N ARG A 278 -7.80 21.99 6.84
CA ARG A 278 -6.43 21.50 6.61
C ARG A 278 -5.95 20.62 7.77
N GLN A 279 -6.27 21.00 9.02
CA GLN A 279 -5.93 20.21 10.20
C GLN A 279 -6.65 18.86 10.20
N LYS A 280 -7.94 18.82 9.79
CA LYS A 280 -8.69 17.56 9.62
C LYS A 280 -8.02 16.65 8.59
N VAL A 281 -7.63 17.19 7.41
CA VAL A 281 -6.89 16.41 6.40
C VAL A 281 -5.62 15.80 6.99
N LEU A 282 -4.79 16.61 7.64
CA LEU A 282 -3.53 16.14 8.24
C LEU A 282 -3.75 15.10 9.34
N ARG A 283 -4.82 15.23 10.11
CA ARG A 283 -5.20 14.25 11.14
C ARG A 283 -5.63 12.94 10.50
N ILE A 284 -6.51 12.98 9.47
CA ILE A 284 -6.97 11.78 8.76
C ILE A 284 -5.77 11.07 8.13
N VAL A 285 -4.88 11.80 7.45
CA VAL A 285 -3.66 11.23 6.89
C VAL A 285 -2.83 10.52 7.97
N TYR A 286 -2.61 11.16 9.11
CA TYR A 286 -1.89 10.56 10.22
C TYR A 286 -2.56 9.29 10.75
N ASP A 287 -3.87 9.33 10.97
CA ASP A 287 -4.62 8.20 11.53
C ASP A 287 -4.66 7.02 10.54
N GLU A 288 -4.81 7.28 9.23
CA GLU A 288 -4.78 6.25 8.19
C GLU A 288 -3.40 5.61 8.02
N PHE A 289 -2.33 6.39 8.02
CA PHE A 289 -0.98 5.83 8.03
C PHE A 289 -0.73 4.99 9.28
N ARG A 290 -1.19 5.43 10.46
CA ARG A 290 -1.10 4.63 11.67
C ARG A 290 -1.88 3.32 11.56
N ARG A 291 -3.09 3.37 11.02
CA ARG A 291 -3.91 2.18 10.81
C ARG A 291 -3.25 1.19 9.87
N GLU A 292 -2.59 1.70 8.83
CA GLU A 292 -1.95 0.92 7.78
C GLU A 292 -0.62 0.30 8.22
N TYR A 293 0.22 1.04 8.94
CA TYR A 293 1.61 0.66 9.22
C TYR A 293 1.87 0.20 10.65
N SER A 294 1.01 0.35 11.54
CA SER A 294 0.85 -0.29 12.83
C SER A 294 0.24 0.60 13.90
N SER A 295 -0.35 -0.08 14.84
CA SER A 295 -1.08 0.52 15.95
C SER A 295 -0.23 1.21 17.01
N ARG A 296 1.11 1.20 16.94
CA ARG A 296 1.95 1.73 18.02
C ARG A 296 3.31 2.25 17.55
N ILE A 297 3.30 3.35 16.83
CA ILE A 297 4.45 4.25 16.89
C ILE A 297 4.31 4.97 18.24
N ARG A 298 5.09 4.53 19.21
CA ARG A 298 5.24 5.24 20.49
C ARG A 298 6.22 6.38 20.35
#